data_ed40174a28c72bf639e804aeaf784aeb
#
_entry.id   ed40174a28c72bf639e804aeaf784aeb
#
_cell.length_a   1.000
_cell.length_b   1.000
_cell.length_c   1.000
_cell.angle_alpha   90.00
_cell.angle_beta   90.00
_cell.angle_gamma   90.00
#
_symmetry.space_group_name_H-M   'P 1'
#
loop_
_entity.id
_entity.type
_entity.pdbx_description
1 polymer ?
#
loop_
_entity_poly.entity_id
_entity_poly.type
_entity_poly.pdbx_seq_one_letter_code
_entity_poly.pdbx_strand_id
1 'polypeptide(L)'
;GQNEIIVKRNDQITVKNLENFNPDKIIISPGPGSPDKKEYFGNCQDIILKLGKSIPILGICLGMQGIVHSFGGKIIHAKEPMHGKISFLLHDEKGIYEKIPQNIEIMRYHSLVVDIETLPDCFDINGISQENDNKNNILEIKQITPKCEIMAISHKIYPIYGIQYHPESFGSEGGKEILQNFLFKDDGAE
;
A
#
# COMPACT_ATOMS: atom_id res chain seq x y z
N GLY A 1 -14.13 -22.40 -3.50
CA GLY A 1 -14.54 -21.71 -4.72
C GLY A 1 -13.32 -21.34 -5.53
N GLN A 2 -13.39 -21.41 -6.85
CA GLN A 2 -12.35 -20.87 -7.69
C GLN A 2 -12.47 -19.35 -7.69
N ASN A 3 -11.45 -18.65 -7.22
CA ASN A 3 -11.39 -17.21 -7.35
C ASN A 3 -11.00 -16.86 -8.78
N GLU A 4 -11.80 -16.06 -9.46
CA GLU A 4 -11.46 -15.53 -10.77
C GLU A 4 -10.55 -14.31 -10.61
N ILE A 5 -9.40 -14.31 -11.28
CA ILE A 5 -8.47 -13.18 -11.28
C ILE A 5 -8.46 -12.56 -12.68
N ILE A 6 -8.84 -11.29 -12.77
CA ILE A 6 -8.82 -10.50 -14.01
C ILE A 6 -7.67 -9.49 -13.93
N VAL A 7 -6.70 -9.61 -14.84
CA VAL A 7 -5.58 -8.66 -14.94
C VAL A 7 -5.80 -7.73 -16.12
N LYS A 8 -5.74 -6.42 -15.88
CA LYS A 8 -5.88 -5.38 -16.91
C LYS A 8 -4.81 -4.31 -16.72
N ARG A 9 -4.41 -3.70 -17.81
CA ARG A 9 -3.54 -2.51 -17.75
C ARG A 9 -4.35 -1.30 -17.29
N ASN A 10 -3.67 -0.40 -16.58
CA ASN A 10 -4.25 0.82 -16.01
C ASN A 10 -4.86 1.78 -17.05
N ASP A 11 -4.38 1.73 -18.29
CA ASP A 11 -4.89 2.53 -19.43
C ASP A 11 -6.07 1.86 -20.18
N GLN A 12 -6.29 0.55 -19.97
CA GLN A 12 -7.30 -0.27 -20.64
C GLN A 12 -8.56 -0.51 -19.82
N ILE A 13 -8.54 -0.22 -18.54
CA ILE A 13 -9.65 -0.42 -17.62
C ILE A 13 -10.25 0.92 -17.19
N THR A 14 -11.56 1.02 -17.20
CA THR A 14 -12.29 2.23 -16.74
C THR A 14 -13.17 1.88 -15.55
N VAL A 15 -13.63 2.88 -14.80
CA VAL A 15 -14.61 2.72 -13.72
C VAL A 15 -15.82 1.93 -14.21
N LYS A 16 -16.39 2.30 -15.37
CA LYS A 16 -17.55 1.61 -15.95
C LYS A 16 -17.28 0.14 -16.27
N ASN A 17 -16.08 -0.19 -16.71
CA ASN A 17 -15.72 -1.60 -16.93
C ASN A 17 -15.69 -2.36 -15.60
N LEU A 18 -15.14 -1.77 -14.53
CA LEU A 18 -15.08 -2.39 -13.22
C LEU A 18 -16.48 -2.51 -12.59
N GLU A 19 -17.35 -1.53 -12.74
CA GLU A 19 -18.74 -1.62 -12.31
C GLU A 19 -19.46 -2.81 -13.00
N ASN A 20 -19.19 -3.05 -14.28
CA ASN A 20 -19.76 -4.19 -15.01
C ASN A 20 -19.16 -5.53 -14.58
N PHE A 21 -17.85 -5.57 -14.23
CA PHE A 21 -17.21 -6.77 -13.70
C PHE A 21 -17.60 -7.09 -12.27
N ASN A 22 -18.00 -6.05 -11.51
CA ASN A 22 -18.37 -6.12 -10.10
C ASN A 22 -17.37 -6.96 -9.28
N PRO A 23 -16.10 -6.55 -9.22
CA PRO A 23 -15.08 -7.31 -8.49
C PRO A 23 -15.30 -7.21 -6.99
N ASP A 24 -15.01 -8.28 -6.27
CA ASP A 24 -15.04 -8.29 -4.80
C ASP A 24 -13.92 -7.42 -4.21
N LYS A 25 -12.75 -7.38 -4.85
CA LYS A 25 -11.57 -6.64 -4.39
C LYS A 25 -10.72 -6.16 -5.59
N ILE A 26 -9.99 -5.07 -5.40
CA ILE A 26 -9.11 -4.49 -6.43
C ILE A 26 -7.69 -4.38 -5.87
N ILE A 27 -6.70 -4.82 -6.65
CA ILE A 27 -5.29 -4.57 -6.38
C ILE A 27 -4.72 -3.65 -7.46
N ILE A 28 -4.14 -2.53 -7.04
CA ILE A 28 -3.39 -1.64 -7.92
C ILE A 28 -1.91 -1.96 -7.74
N SER A 29 -1.34 -2.59 -8.78
CA SER A 29 -0.01 -3.16 -8.76
C SER A 29 1.11 -2.11 -8.76
N PRO A 30 2.36 -2.52 -8.46
CA PRO A 30 3.54 -1.71 -8.72
C PRO A 30 3.65 -1.29 -10.18
N GLY A 31 4.38 -0.22 -10.43
CA GLY A 31 4.64 0.27 -11.77
C GLY A 31 5.76 1.31 -11.80
N PRO A 32 6.24 1.68 -13.00
CA PRO A 32 7.24 2.72 -13.17
C PRO A 32 6.65 4.12 -13.00
N GLY A 33 7.53 5.11 -12.84
CA GLY A 33 7.19 6.53 -12.86
C GLY A 33 6.57 7.04 -11.58
N SER A 34 5.64 7.98 -11.70
CA SER A 34 5.01 8.68 -10.59
C SER A 34 3.51 8.80 -10.82
N PRO A 35 2.68 8.79 -9.75
CA PRO A 35 1.22 8.76 -9.89
C PRO A 35 0.62 10.09 -10.38
N ASP A 36 1.36 11.20 -10.34
CA ASP A 36 0.93 12.49 -10.89
C ASP A 36 0.91 12.51 -12.42
N LYS A 37 1.56 11.52 -13.07
CA LYS A 37 1.62 11.40 -14.51
C LYS A 37 0.64 10.35 -15.01
N LYS A 38 -0.34 10.80 -15.79
CA LYS A 38 -1.39 9.94 -16.34
C LYS A 38 -0.83 8.79 -17.20
N GLU A 39 0.32 8.99 -17.84
CA GLU A 39 0.99 7.95 -18.63
C GLU A 39 1.41 6.74 -17.81
N TYR A 40 1.69 6.93 -16.50
CA TYR A 40 2.07 5.86 -15.58
C TYR A 40 0.90 5.35 -14.74
N PHE A 41 -0.03 6.22 -14.35
CA PHE A 41 -1.10 5.85 -13.43
C PHE A 41 -2.46 5.60 -14.13
N GLY A 42 -2.61 6.05 -15.36
CA GLY A 42 -3.78 5.77 -16.20
C GLY A 42 -5.10 6.19 -15.57
N ASN A 43 -6.02 5.25 -15.44
CA ASN A 43 -7.35 5.46 -14.87
C ASN A 43 -7.44 5.08 -13.38
N CYS A 44 -6.32 4.70 -12.74
CA CYS A 44 -6.32 4.24 -11.35
C CYS A 44 -6.83 5.30 -10.36
N GLN A 45 -6.54 6.58 -10.59
CA GLN A 45 -7.05 7.66 -9.74
C GLN A 45 -8.59 7.69 -9.72
N ASP A 46 -9.22 7.63 -10.88
CA ASP A 46 -10.69 7.59 -10.98
C ASP A 46 -11.28 6.35 -10.28
N ILE A 47 -10.63 5.21 -10.43
CA ILE A 47 -11.02 3.95 -9.78
C ILE A 47 -10.95 4.09 -8.27
N ILE A 48 -9.85 4.61 -7.73
CA ILE A 48 -9.67 4.83 -6.28
C ILE A 48 -10.78 5.71 -5.72
N LEU A 49 -10.99 6.89 -6.33
CA LEU A 49 -11.93 7.89 -5.82
C LEU A 49 -13.39 7.49 -5.94
N LYS A 50 -13.76 6.74 -6.98
CA LYS A 50 -15.15 6.37 -7.25
C LYS A 50 -15.54 5.02 -6.65
N LEU A 51 -14.67 4.01 -6.74
CA LEU A 51 -14.98 2.65 -6.32
C LEU A 51 -14.45 2.30 -4.93
N GLY A 52 -13.37 2.94 -4.47
CA GLY A 52 -12.75 2.64 -3.17
C GLY A 52 -13.62 2.94 -1.96
N LYS A 53 -14.77 3.60 -2.15
CA LYS A 53 -15.77 3.81 -1.09
C LYS A 53 -16.55 2.55 -0.74
N SER A 54 -16.64 1.61 -1.67
CA SER A 54 -17.49 0.42 -1.56
C SER A 54 -16.77 -0.89 -1.90
N ILE A 55 -15.70 -0.82 -2.69
CA ILE A 55 -14.89 -1.98 -3.07
C ILE A 55 -13.53 -1.87 -2.40
N PRO A 56 -13.09 -2.89 -1.63
CA PRO A 56 -11.77 -2.88 -1.02
C PRO A 56 -10.65 -2.75 -2.06
N ILE A 57 -9.74 -1.80 -1.82
CA ILE A 57 -8.59 -1.52 -2.71
C ILE A 57 -7.29 -1.69 -1.93
N LEU A 58 -6.35 -2.45 -2.49
CA LEU A 58 -4.97 -2.50 -2.03
C LEU A 58 -4.06 -1.90 -3.10
N GLY A 59 -3.35 -0.82 -2.75
CA GLY A 59 -2.29 -0.27 -3.58
C GLY A 59 -0.92 -0.76 -3.15
N ILE A 60 -0.11 -1.25 -4.10
CA ILE A 60 1.26 -1.73 -3.84
C ILE A 60 2.25 -0.81 -4.55
N CYS A 61 3.24 -0.28 -3.83
CA CYS A 61 4.29 0.61 -4.30
C CYS A 61 3.71 1.83 -5.03
N LEU A 62 3.74 1.90 -6.36
CA LEU A 62 3.09 2.95 -7.14
C LEU A 62 1.59 3.05 -6.82
N GLY A 63 0.94 1.92 -6.55
CA GLY A 63 -0.47 1.89 -6.16
C GLY A 63 -0.74 2.61 -4.84
N MET A 64 0.09 2.41 -3.82
CA MET A 64 0.00 3.17 -2.55
C MET A 64 0.25 4.66 -2.78
N GLN A 65 1.31 5.00 -3.51
CA GLN A 65 1.61 6.39 -3.84
C GLN A 65 0.46 7.06 -4.57
N GLY A 66 -0.17 6.34 -5.49
CA GLY A 66 -1.34 6.81 -6.21
C GLY A 66 -2.58 7.00 -5.33
N ILE A 67 -2.79 6.15 -4.33
CA ILE A 67 -3.83 6.33 -3.32
C ILE A 67 -3.60 7.66 -2.59
N VAL A 68 -2.42 7.87 -2.01
CA VAL A 68 -2.11 9.11 -1.28
C VAL A 68 -2.26 10.34 -2.18
N HIS A 69 -1.72 10.28 -3.40
CA HIS A 69 -1.83 11.36 -4.38
C HIS A 69 -3.29 11.68 -4.73
N SER A 70 -4.13 10.67 -4.90
CA SER A 70 -5.56 10.84 -5.23
C SER A 70 -6.34 11.59 -4.14
N PHE A 71 -5.90 11.51 -2.90
CA PHE A 71 -6.49 12.23 -1.76
C PHE A 71 -5.75 13.55 -1.43
N GLY A 72 -4.81 14.00 -2.26
CA GLY A 72 -4.16 15.30 -2.16
C GLY A 72 -2.81 15.31 -1.45
N GLY A 73 -2.28 14.15 -1.02
CA GLY A 73 -0.92 14.04 -0.48
C GLY A 73 0.15 14.13 -1.57
N LYS A 74 1.37 14.46 -1.18
CA LYS A 74 2.51 14.59 -2.08
C LYS A 74 3.39 13.34 -2.07
N ILE A 75 3.99 13.09 -3.22
CA ILE A 75 5.00 12.05 -3.40
C ILE A 75 6.32 12.75 -3.69
N ILE A 76 7.35 12.41 -2.93
CA ILE A 76 8.67 13.03 -2.99
C ILE A 76 9.74 11.98 -3.25
N HIS A 77 10.94 12.42 -3.61
CA HIS A 77 12.08 11.53 -3.69
C HIS A 77 12.47 11.01 -2.30
N ALA A 78 12.70 9.71 -2.20
CA ALA A 78 13.31 9.11 -1.02
C ALA A 78 14.69 9.71 -0.79
N LYS A 79 15.13 9.81 0.47
CA LYS A 79 16.48 10.27 0.80
C LYS A 79 17.55 9.40 0.14
N GLU A 80 17.30 8.10 0.11
CA GLU A 80 18.12 7.13 -0.60
C GLU A 80 17.25 6.26 -1.50
N PRO A 81 17.61 6.06 -2.77
CA PRO A 81 16.92 5.11 -3.63
C PRO A 81 17.03 3.69 -3.08
N MET A 82 15.90 3.01 -3.02
CA MET A 82 15.81 1.62 -2.60
C MET A 82 15.68 0.72 -3.83
N HIS A 83 16.75 0.03 -4.19
CA HIS A 83 16.78 -0.88 -5.33
C HIS A 83 17.18 -2.29 -4.87
N GLY A 84 16.20 -3.10 -4.49
CA GLY A 84 16.43 -4.46 -3.97
C GLY A 84 17.07 -4.45 -2.59
N LYS A 85 16.75 -3.46 -1.78
CA LYS A 85 17.22 -3.36 -0.39
C LYS A 85 16.16 -3.89 0.57
N ILE A 86 16.63 -4.58 1.60
CA ILE A 86 15.81 -5.06 2.72
C ILE A 86 15.74 -3.97 3.79
N SER A 87 14.57 -3.82 4.39
CA SER A 87 14.33 -3.03 5.62
C SER A 87 13.46 -3.84 6.55
N PHE A 88 13.42 -3.46 7.82
CA PHE A 88 12.51 -4.04 8.80
C PHE A 88 11.23 -3.23 8.88
N LEU A 89 10.09 -3.92 8.97
CA LEU A 89 8.77 -3.31 9.09
C LEU A 89 8.31 -3.33 10.54
N LEU A 90 7.93 -2.16 11.04
CA LEU A 90 7.07 -2.03 12.20
C LEU A 90 5.66 -1.74 11.74
N HIS A 91 4.68 -2.44 12.29
CA HIS A 91 3.27 -2.27 11.93
C HIS A 91 2.34 -2.30 13.17
N ASP A 92 1.08 -1.94 12.98
CA ASP A 92 0.09 -1.77 14.05
C ASP A 92 -0.62 -3.07 14.44
N GLU A 93 -0.28 -4.21 13.83
CA GLU A 93 -0.88 -5.53 14.03
C GLU A 93 -2.38 -5.62 13.67
N LYS A 94 -2.88 -4.64 12.90
CA LYS A 94 -4.29 -4.55 12.54
C LYS A 94 -4.54 -4.79 11.04
N GLY A 95 -5.78 -5.10 10.70
CA GLY A 95 -6.22 -5.23 9.31
C GLY A 95 -5.40 -6.28 8.56
N ILE A 96 -4.68 -5.84 7.53
CA ILE A 96 -3.83 -6.71 6.70
C ILE A 96 -2.60 -7.25 7.47
N TYR A 97 -2.26 -6.66 8.63
CA TYR A 97 -1.13 -7.07 9.48
C TYR A 97 -1.53 -7.97 10.67
N GLU A 98 -2.78 -8.38 10.74
CA GLU A 98 -3.19 -9.28 11.83
C GLU A 98 -2.46 -10.61 11.77
N LYS A 99 -1.91 -11.03 12.91
CA LYS A 99 -1.08 -12.24 13.07
C LYS A 99 0.24 -12.22 12.29
N ILE A 100 0.66 -11.07 11.78
CA ILE A 100 1.98 -10.91 11.19
C ILE A 100 2.96 -10.56 12.31
N PRO A 101 4.13 -11.22 12.38
CA PRO A 101 5.16 -10.87 13.34
C PRO A 101 5.72 -9.47 13.14
N GLN A 102 6.10 -8.79 14.22
CA GLN A 102 6.83 -7.52 14.12
C GLN A 102 8.26 -7.74 13.58
N ASN A 103 8.85 -6.69 13.03
CA ASN A 103 10.21 -6.68 12.49
C ASN A 103 10.46 -7.71 11.37
N ILE A 104 9.45 -7.95 10.55
CA ILE A 104 9.63 -8.76 9.35
C ILE A 104 10.51 -8.02 8.34
N GLU A 105 11.30 -8.77 7.60
CA GLU A 105 12.07 -8.25 6.47
C GLU A 105 11.14 -7.93 5.29
N ILE A 106 11.28 -6.73 4.73
CA ILE A 106 10.51 -6.27 3.58
C ILE A 106 11.44 -5.83 2.45
N MET A 107 11.11 -6.22 1.23
CA MET A 107 11.88 -5.87 0.03
C MET A 107 11.35 -4.58 -0.59
N ARG A 108 12.28 -3.65 -0.88
CA ARG A 108 11.97 -2.32 -1.39
C ARG A 108 12.63 -2.07 -2.74
N TYR A 109 11.85 -1.52 -3.70
CA TYR A 109 12.31 -1.20 -5.07
C TYR A 109 11.86 0.19 -5.52
N HIS A 110 11.90 1.20 -4.64
CA HIS A 110 11.36 2.52 -4.94
C HIS A 110 12.37 3.65 -4.72
N SER A 111 12.24 4.71 -5.50
CA SER A 111 12.96 5.99 -5.35
C SER A 111 12.02 7.11 -4.90
N LEU A 112 10.71 6.86 -4.88
CA LEU A 112 9.69 7.80 -4.46
C LEU A 112 9.00 7.27 -3.20
N VAL A 113 8.60 8.21 -2.33
CA VAL A 113 7.91 7.93 -1.05
C VAL A 113 6.82 8.96 -0.81
N VAL A 114 5.90 8.60 0.07
CA VAL A 114 4.91 9.54 0.59
C VAL A 114 5.60 10.59 1.46
N ASP A 115 5.31 11.86 1.21
CA ASP A 115 5.69 12.95 2.08
C ASP A 115 4.81 12.94 3.32
N ILE A 116 5.41 12.59 4.46
CA ILE A 116 4.70 12.46 5.75
C ILE A 116 4.03 13.76 6.19
N GLU A 117 4.61 14.92 5.84
CA GLU A 117 4.07 16.22 6.24
C GLU A 117 2.79 16.56 5.47
N THR A 118 2.53 15.90 4.37
CA THR A 118 1.37 16.13 3.51
C THR A 118 0.41 14.94 3.45
N LEU A 119 0.64 13.90 4.28
CA LEU A 119 -0.28 12.77 4.34
C LEU A 119 -1.66 13.26 4.75
N PRO A 120 -2.72 13.02 3.93
CA PRO A 120 -4.07 13.47 4.27
C PRO A 120 -4.58 12.86 5.57
N ASP A 121 -5.30 13.67 6.37
CA ASP A 121 -5.84 13.28 7.68
C ASP A 121 -6.80 12.08 7.65
N CYS A 122 -7.30 11.73 6.47
CA CYS A 122 -8.16 10.56 6.30
C CYS A 122 -7.41 9.22 6.33
N PHE A 123 -6.08 9.22 6.40
CA PHE A 123 -5.29 8.00 6.50
C PHE A 123 -4.68 7.82 7.89
N ASP A 124 -4.65 6.56 8.32
CA ASP A 124 -3.80 6.08 9.40
C ASP A 124 -2.52 5.50 8.82
N ILE A 125 -1.40 5.66 9.53
CA ILE A 125 -0.14 5.01 9.22
C ILE A 125 -0.14 3.66 9.95
N ASN A 126 -0.13 2.57 9.18
CA ASN A 126 -0.16 1.22 9.72
C ASN A 126 1.22 0.55 9.73
N GLY A 127 2.18 1.09 8.99
CA GLY A 127 3.53 0.55 8.93
C GLY A 127 4.58 1.58 8.57
N ILE A 128 5.78 1.43 9.16
CA ILE A 128 6.95 2.27 8.90
C ILE A 128 8.20 1.40 8.74
N SER A 129 9.19 1.90 7.97
CA SER A 129 10.50 1.26 7.91
C SER A 129 11.36 1.64 9.12
N GLN A 130 12.12 0.69 9.64
CA GLN A 130 13.22 0.95 10.56
C GLN A 130 14.57 1.01 9.83
N GLU A 131 15.41 1.98 10.20
CA GLU A 131 16.74 2.17 9.60
C GLU A 131 17.83 1.26 10.19
N ASN A 132 17.63 0.65 11.35
CA ASN A 132 18.67 -0.10 12.04
C ASN A 132 18.28 -1.54 12.31
N ASP A 133 19.23 -2.45 12.09
CA ASP A 133 19.27 -3.88 12.47
C ASP A 133 19.07 -4.16 13.97
N ASN A 134 18.77 -3.16 14.77
CA ASN A 134 18.53 -3.31 16.19
C ASN A 134 17.12 -3.89 16.44
N LYS A 135 17.00 -5.20 16.25
CA LYS A 135 15.82 -6.01 16.65
C LYS A 135 15.36 -5.79 18.11
N ASN A 136 16.12 -5.05 18.90
CA ASN A 136 15.87 -4.81 20.33
C ASN A 136 15.23 -3.46 20.65
N ASN A 137 15.12 -2.53 19.70
CA ASN A 137 14.41 -1.27 19.90
C ASN A 137 13.06 -1.34 19.19
N ILE A 138 12.05 -1.83 19.88
CA ILE A 138 10.65 -1.74 19.46
C ILE A 138 10.26 -0.27 19.57
N LEU A 139 10.43 0.47 18.45
CA LEU A 139 9.80 1.76 18.30
C LEU A 139 8.30 1.51 18.11
N GLU A 140 7.46 2.12 18.92
CA GLU A 140 6.03 2.16 18.61
C GLU A 140 5.82 3.01 17.36
N ILE A 141 4.86 2.64 16.48
CA ILE A 141 4.47 3.43 15.30
C ILE A 141 4.23 4.91 15.62
N LYS A 142 3.88 5.21 16.88
CA LYS A 142 3.71 6.57 17.39
C LYS A 142 5.02 7.39 17.46
N GLN A 143 6.17 6.79 17.31
CA GLN A 143 7.49 7.45 17.36
C GLN A 143 8.07 7.63 15.95
N ILE A 144 7.25 8.12 15.02
CA ILE A 144 7.71 8.41 13.67
C ILE A 144 8.79 9.51 13.75
N THR A 145 10.00 9.15 13.37
CA THR A 145 11.11 10.10 13.25
C THR A 145 11.26 10.53 11.79
N PRO A 146 11.93 11.66 11.51
CA PRO A 146 12.23 12.07 10.13
C PRO A 146 13.07 11.05 9.32
N LYS A 147 13.55 10.00 9.99
CA LYS A 147 14.33 8.91 9.39
C LYS A 147 13.48 7.72 8.93
N CYS A 148 12.24 7.62 9.43
CA CYS A 148 11.33 6.56 9.02
C CYS A 148 10.62 6.95 7.73
N GLU A 149 10.35 5.97 6.88
CA GLU A 149 9.48 6.14 5.72
C GLU A 149 8.18 5.37 5.95
N ILE A 150 7.08 5.92 5.47
CA ILE A 150 5.76 5.27 5.54
C ILE A 150 5.78 4.05 4.63
N MET A 151 5.53 2.87 5.21
CA MET A 151 5.50 1.60 4.50
C MET A 151 4.08 1.04 4.33
N ALA A 152 3.13 1.51 5.15
CA ALA A 152 1.73 1.12 5.00
C ALA A 152 0.78 2.19 5.53
N ILE A 153 -0.38 2.26 4.88
CA ILE A 153 -1.50 3.15 5.23
C ILE A 153 -2.82 2.42 5.12
N SER A 154 -3.83 2.89 5.86
CA SER A 154 -5.23 2.56 5.64
C SER A 154 -6.10 3.81 5.73
N HIS A 155 -7.16 3.85 4.94
CA HIS A 155 -8.14 4.93 5.04
C HIS A 155 -9.07 4.69 6.24
N LYS A 156 -9.33 5.72 7.04
CA LYS A 156 -10.08 5.63 8.31
C LYS A 156 -11.54 5.18 8.16
N ILE A 157 -12.12 5.36 6.97
CA ILE A 157 -13.55 5.11 6.71
C ILE A 157 -13.74 4.09 5.60
N TYR A 158 -12.96 4.20 4.52
CA TYR A 158 -13.12 3.37 3.33
C TYR A 158 -12.17 2.16 3.37
N PRO A 159 -12.53 1.04 2.76
CA PRO A 159 -11.68 -0.16 2.73
C PRO A 159 -10.51 0.00 1.74
N ILE A 160 -9.71 1.05 1.93
CA ILE A 160 -8.55 1.39 1.08
C ILE A 160 -7.28 1.21 1.89
N TYR A 161 -6.38 0.38 1.38
CA TYR A 161 -5.11 0.02 1.98
C TYR A 161 -3.97 0.32 1.01
N GLY A 162 -2.80 0.66 1.53
CA GLY A 162 -1.60 0.85 0.73
C GLY A 162 -0.37 0.26 1.39
N ILE A 163 0.51 -0.36 0.59
CA ILE A 163 1.83 -0.86 1.01
C ILE A 163 2.90 -0.33 0.06
N GLN A 164 4.00 0.24 0.61
CA GLN A 164 5.09 0.82 -0.19
C GLN A 164 6.09 -0.24 -0.66
N TYR A 165 6.30 -1.28 0.11
CA TYR A 165 7.19 -2.39 -0.22
C TYR A 165 6.49 -3.43 -1.10
N HIS A 166 7.22 -4.47 -1.49
CA HIS A 166 6.74 -5.52 -2.40
C HIS A 166 6.46 -6.83 -1.63
N PRO A 167 5.20 -7.05 -1.19
CA PRO A 167 4.83 -8.28 -0.47
C PRO A 167 4.95 -9.54 -1.34
N GLU A 168 4.89 -9.38 -2.66
CA GLU A 168 5.05 -10.49 -3.62
C GLU A 168 6.50 -10.91 -3.82
N SER A 169 7.47 -10.13 -3.34
CA SER A 169 8.89 -10.44 -3.48
C SER A 169 9.30 -11.58 -2.56
N PHE A 170 10.18 -12.45 -3.05
CA PHE A 170 10.78 -13.53 -2.25
C PHE A 170 11.58 -13.03 -1.04
N GLY A 171 12.04 -11.77 -1.07
CA GLY A 171 12.74 -11.14 0.04
C GLY A 171 11.82 -10.44 1.05
N SER A 172 10.50 -10.59 0.92
CA SER A 172 9.54 -10.06 1.89
C SER A 172 8.96 -11.19 2.73
N GLU A 173 9.23 -11.16 4.03
CA GLU A 173 8.63 -12.08 5.00
C GLU A 173 7.15 -11.75 5.20
N GLY A 174 6.31 -12.77 5.42
CA GLY A 174 4.87 -12.60 5.68
C GLY A 174 4.06 -12.04 4.51
N GLY A 175 4.68 -11.85 3.32
CA GLY A 175 4.03 -11.20 2.19
C GLY A 175 2.80 -11.96 1.68
N LYS A 176 2.85 -13.29 1.68
CA LYS A 176 1.72 -14.13 1.31
C LYS A 176 0.56 -13.99 2.29
N GLU A 177 0.85 -14.00 3.57
CA GLU A 177 -0.12 -13.86 4.65
C GLU A 177 -0.79 -12.49 4.63
N ILE A 178 -0.03 -11.42 4.37
CA ILE A 178 -0.54 -10.04 4.21
C ILE A 178 -1.52 -9.97 3.03
N LEU A 179 -1.16 -10.56 1.88
CA LEU A 179 -2.05 -10.63 0.73
C LEU A 179 -3.29 -11.49 1.01
N GLN A 180 -3.14 -12.59 1.75
CA GLN A 180 -4.26 -13.44 2.17
C GLN A 180 -5.19 -12.70 3.13
N ASN A 181 -4.65 -11.92 4.09
CA ASN A 181 -5.45 -11.09 4.97
C ASN A 181 -6.27 -10.08 4.16
N PHE A 182 -5.70 -9.42 3.16
CA PHE A 182 -6.46 -8.55 2.29
C PHE A 182 -7.51 -9.30 1.47
N LEU A 183 -7.17 -10.43 0.86
CA LEU A 183 -8.05 -11.11 -0.10
C LEU A 183 -9.21 -11.87 0.56
N PHE A 184 -8.99 -12.47 1.73
CA PHE A 184 -9.91 -13.46 2.29
C PHE A 184 -10.45 -13.10 3.68
N LYS A 185 -9.91 -12.06 4.31
CA LYS A 185 -10.51 -11.57 5.54
C LYS A 185 -11.74 -10.73 5.18
N ASP A 186 -12.85 -11.05 5.79
CA ASP A 186 -14.01 -10.17 5.75
C ASP A 186 -13.66 -8.90 6.53
N ASP A 187 -13.73 -7.75 5.87
CA ASP A 187 -13.69 -6.46 6.53
C ASP A 187 -15.00 -6.33 7.33
N GLY A 188 -15.09 -7.15 8.41
CA GLY A 188 -16.28 -7.23 9.22
C GLY A 188 -16.67 -5.86 9.71
N ALA A 189 -17.84 -5.42 9.29
CA ALA A 189 -18.58 -4.40 10.00
C ALA A 189 -18.83 -4.94 11.43
N GLU A 190 -18.03 -4.48 12.41
CA GLU A 190 -18.45 -4.46 13.80
C GLU A 190 -19.39 -3.27 14.04
#